data_2aa8b644c5a2c5db455f976d790bff8c
#
_entry.id   2aa8b644c5a2c5db455f976d790bff8c
#
_cell.length_a   1.000
_cell.length_b   1.000
_cell.length_c   1.000
_cell.angle_alpha   90.00
_cell.angle_beta   90.00
_cell.angle_gamma   90.00
#
_symmetry.space_group_name_H-M   'P 1'
#
loop_
_entity.id
_entity.type
_entity.pdbx_description
1 polymer ?
#
loop_
_entity_poly.entity_id
_entity_poly.type
_entity_poly.pdbx_seq_one_letter_code
_entity_poly.pdbx_strand_id
1 'polypeptide(L)'
;MTRRSRAGRRRISALVLCAFALAGIASAGEQSAVYRASGADARLFDQYDNDGYSLAVVPSAGGVELRVRVSDAPLESAAPFPTGLHREASLTSAPDRDAYAARLARGSRTSAEAVRRVLLAVASEIRYDPDRLRNQDPAAVFVSRRAYCVGFSELAVDLLRRLCVRARTVQGVLRADPGADRYDPDIEGVYHRWIEVFYPDRGFVFSDPSGSINGVDARYLPFDRRSLTRPRSLRLTGLEPPAGSLAYETVRAGETSVRVRR
;
A
#
# COMPACT_ATOMS: atom_id res chain seq x y z
N MET A 1 -32.58 -33.67 -76.87
CA MET A 1 -31.96 -32.40 -76.41
C MET A 1 -32.24 -32.24 -74.94
N THR A 2 -31.27 -32.57 -74.11
CA THR A 2 -31.38 -32.67 -72.67
C THR A 2 -30.68 -31.48 -72.05
N ARG A 3 -31.39 -30.61 -71.27
CA ARG A 3 -30.85 -29.54 -70.48
C ARG A 3 -30.76 -29.98 -68.97
N ARG A 4 -29.55 -30.13 -68.52
CA ARG A 4 -29.24 -30.42 -67.09
C ARG A 4 -29.40 -29.15 -66.26
N SER A 5 -30.23 -29.20 -65.20
CA SER A 5 -30.38 -28.26 -64.17
C SER A 5 -29.25 -28.44 -63.17
N ARG A 6 -28.47 -27.38 -62.89
CA ARG A 6 -27.44 -27.33 -61.80
C ARG A 6 -28.10 -26.84 -60.54
N ALA A 7 -28.22 -27.72 -59.57
CA ALA A 7 -28.61 -27.36 -58.20
C ALA A 7 -27.42 -26.67 -57.43
N GLY A 8 -27.61 -25.42 -57.07
CA GLY A 8 -26.65 -24.66 -56.25
C GLY A 8 -26.78 -25.08 -54.82
N ARG A 9 -25.72 -25.68 -54.26
CA ARG A 9 -25.57 -25.93 -52.79
C ARG A 9 -25.20 -24.62 -52.10
N ARG A 10 -26.13 -24.05 -51.33
CA ARG A 10 -25.85 -22.98 -50.37
C ARG A 10 -25.09 -23.58 -49.16
N ARG A 11 -23.83 -23.18 -48.98
CA ARG A 11 -23.06 -23.45 -47.78
C ARG A 11 -23.51 -22.46 -46.72
N ILE A 12 -24.17 -22.97 -45.69
CA ILE A 12 -24.46 -22.22 -44.45
C ILE A 12 -23.19 -22.29 -43.62
N SER A 13 -22.44 -21.18 -43.57
CA SER A 13 -21.32 -21.03 -42.63
C SER A 13 -21.90 -20.77 -41.26
N ALA A 14 -21.86 -21.78 -40.41
CA ALA A 14 -22.13 -21.59 -38.98
C ALA A 14 -20.97 -20.81 -38.34
N LEU A 15 -21.22 -19.56 -38.01
CA LEU A 15 -20.31 -18.75 -37.17
C LEU A 15 -20.49 -19.23 -35.73
N VAL A 16 -19.54 -20.04 -35.27
CA VAL A 16 -19.43 -20.39 -33.85
C VAL A 16 -18.84 -19.19 -33.13
N LEU A 17 -19.69 -18.42 -32.46
CA LEU A 17 -19.26 -17.38 -31.51
C LEU A 17 -18.76 -18.07 -30.24
N CYS A 18 -17.45 -18.29 -30.13
CA CYS A 18 -16.83 -18.62 -28.83
C CYS A 18 -16.86 -17.38 -27.97
N ALA A 19 -17.86 -17.28 -27.09
CA ALA A 19 -17.82 -16.38 -25.96
C ALA A 19 -16.75 -16.90 -24.98
N PHE A 20 -15.54 -16.36 -25.06
CA PHE A 20 -14.56 -16.51 -24.01
C PHE A 20 -15.09 -15.76 -22.77
N ALA A 21 -15.70 -16.47 -21.84
CA ALA A 21 -15.83 -16.03 -20.49
C ALA A 21 -14.40 -15.90 -19.95
N LEU A 22 -13.87 -14.68 -19.89
CA LEU A 22 -12.69 -14.34 -19.11
C LEU A 22 -13.05 -14.47 -17.62
N ALA A 23 -13.15 -15.71 -17.14
CA ALA A 23 -12.93 -15.98 -15.74
C ALA A 23 -11.48 -15.59 -15.49
N GLY A 24 -11.24 -14.44 -14.84
CA GLY A 24 -9.93 -14.01 -14.46
C GLY A 24 -9.31 -15.08 -13.56
N ILE A 25 -8.42 -15.87 -14.12
CA ILE A 25 -7.50 -16.70 -13.33
C ILE A 25 -6.63 -15.68 -12.61
N ALA A 26 -6.90 -15.43 -11.32
CA ALA A 26 -5.99 -14.67 -10.47
C ALA A 26 -4.64 -15.37 -10.60
N SER A 27 -3.64 -14.69 -11.12
CA SER A 27 -2.29 -15.21 -11.15
C SER A 27 -1.85 -15.43 -9.70
N ALA A 28 -1.08 -16.50 -9.42
CA ALA A 28 -0.48 -16.69 -8.12
C ALA A 28 0.26 -15.40 -7.75
N GLY A 29 -0.02 -14.84 -6.56
CA GLY A 29 0.58 -13.58 -6.12
C GLY A 29 -0.24 -12.31 -6.41
N GLU A 30 -1.52 -12.44 -6.75
CA GLU A 30 -2.44 -11.31 -6.87
C GLU A 30 -3.58 -11.42 -5.84
N GLN A 31 -3.97 -10.28 -5.29
CA GLN A 31 -5.13 -10.16 -4.40
C GLN A 31 -6.04 -9.03 -4.89
N SER A 32 -7.35 -9.23 -4.85
CA SER A 32 -8.34 -8.22 -5.20
C SER A 32 -9.44 -8.11 -4.15
N ALA A 33 -10.06 -6.95 -4.07
CA ALA A 33 -11.23 -6.70 -3.23
C ALA A 33 -12.09 -5.59 -3.81
N VAL A 34 -13.38 -5.60 -3.48
CA VAL A 34 -14.31 -4.53 -3.87
C VAL A 34 -15.06 -4.02 -2.65
N TYR A 35 -15.07 -2.71 -2.48
CA TYR A 35 -15.75 -2.03 -1.39
C TYR A 35 -16.69 -0.96 -1.94
N ARG A 36 -17.71 -0.60 -1.15
CA ARG A 36 -18.56 0.56 -1.39
C ARG A 36 -18.31 1.59 -0.30
N ALA A 37 -18.00 2.81 -0.72
CA ALA A 37 -17.93 3.97 0.16
C ALA A 37 -19.16 4.85 -0.08
N SER A 38 -19.85 5.26 0.99
CA SER A 38 -21.02 6.12 0.97
C SER A 38 -20.93 7.19 2.05
N GLY A 39 -21.83 8.20 1.98
CA GLY A 39 -21.82 9.37 2.86
C GLY A 39 -21.16 10.58 2.20
N ALA A 40 -21.15 11.71 2.91
CA ALA A 40 -20.66 12.98 2.39
C ALA A 40 -19.18 12.94 2.01
N ASP A 41 -18.42 12.10 2.71
CA ASP A 41 -16.96 12.00 2.55
C ASP A 41 -16.51 10.88 1.59
N ALA A 42 -17.43 10.26 0.85
CA ALA A 42 -17.09 9.20 -0.11
C ALA A 42 -16.14 9.68 -1.23
N ARG A 43 -16.12 11.00 -1.51
CA ARG A 43 -15.24 11.64 -2.49
C ARG A 43 -13.79 11.83 -2.02
N LEU A 44 -13.49 11.44 -0.78
CA LEU A 44 -12.11 11.47 -0.25
C LEU A 44 -11.22 10.41 -0.87
N PHE A 45 -11.78 9.42 -1.55
CA PHE A 45 -10.98 8.42 -2.27
C PHE A 45 -10.58 8.95 -3.64
N ASP A 46 -9.31 8.73 -3.98
CA ASP A 46 -8.74 9.04 -5.30
C ASP A 46 -8.17 7.76 -5.92
N GLN A 47 -7.90 7.81 -7.22
CA GLN A 47 -7.27 6.70 -7.89
C GLN A 47 -5.81 6.57 -7.49
N TYR A 48 -5.34 5.34 -7.36
CA TYR A 48 -3.94 5.02 -7.12
C TYR A 48 -3.44 4.01 -8.12
N ASP A 49 -2.23 4.23 -8.59
CA ASP A 49 -1.48 3.33 -9.44
C ASP A 49 -0.02 3.35 -8.94
N ASN A 50 0.21 2.63 -7.85
CA ASN A 50 1.52 2.45 -7.25
C ASN A 50 2.08 1.08 -7.66
N ASP A 51 3.38 0.91 -7.66
CA ASP A 51 3.97 -0.41 -7.92
C ASP A 51 3.44 -1.45 -6.92
N GLY A 52 2.80 -2.48 -7.46
CA GLY A 52 2.18 -3.55 -6.69
C GLY A 52 0.84 -3.20 -6.04
N TYR A 53 0.25 -2.02 -6.29
CA TYR A 53 -1.05 -1.64 -5.73
C TYR A 53 -1.81 -0.72 -6.67
N SER A 54 -3.06 -1.05 -6.98
CA SER A 54 -3.97 -0.14 -7.70
C SER A 54 -5.31 -0.01 -6.99
N LEU A 55 -5.88 1.20 -7.05
CA LEU A 55 -7.22 1.52 -6.59
C LEU A 55 -7.94 2.28 -7.68
N ALA A 56 -9.01 1.69 -8.22
CA ALA A 56 -9.94 2.38 -9.10
C ALA A 56 -11.15 2.85 -8.29
N VAL A 57 -11.53 4.12 -8.48
CA VAL A 57 -12.70 4.75 -7.85
C VAL A 57 -13.77 4.93 -8.92
N VAL A 58 -14.88 4.20 -8.80
CA VAL A 58 -15.96 4.19 -9.77
C VAL A 58 -17.22 4.81 -9.16
N PRO A 59 -17.82 5.85 -9.75
CA PRO A 59 -19.08 6.40 -9.28
C PRO A 59 -20.16 5.33 -9.21
N SER A 60 -20.95 5.32 -8.12
CA SER A 60 -22.07 4.41 -7.92
C SER A 60 -23.25 5.12 -7.26
N ALA A 61 -24.44 4.48 -7.25
CA ALA A 61 -25.61 5.05 -6.61
C ALA A 61 -25.36 5.28 -5.10
N GLY A 62 -25.38 6.53 -4.67
CA GLY A 62 -25.19 6.95 -3.27
C GLY A 62 -23.74 6.97 -2.78
N GLY A 63 -22.73 6.87 -3.66
CA GLY A 63 -21.34 6.92 -3.27
C GLY A 63 -20.34 6.55 -4.37
N VAL A 64 -19.32 5.79 -4.00
CA VAL A 64 -18.31 5.26 -4.92
C VAL A 64 -18.03 3.79 -4.64
N GLU A 65 -17.70 3.05 -5.69
CA GLU A 65 -17.15 1.71 -5.61
C GLU A 65 -15.64 1.76 -5.72
N LEU A 66 -14.97 1.09 -4.81
CA LEU A 66 -13.52 1.03 -4.67
C LEU A 66 -13.05 -0.35 -5.09
N ARG A 67 -12.36 -0.45 -6.22
CA ARG A 67 -11.79 -1.71 -6.72
C ARG A 67 -10.30 -1.72 -6.46
N VAL A 68 -9.88 -2.61 -5.58
CA VAL A 68 -8.47 -2.77 -5.19
C VAL A 68 -7.88 -3.98 -5.89
N ARG A 69 -6.65 -3.82 -6.40
CA ARG A 69 -5.80 -4.92 -6.86
C ARG A 69 -4.42 -4.75 -6.27
N VAL A 70 -3.86 -5.85 -5.80
CA VAL A 70 -2.51 -5.88 -5.21
C VAL A 70 -1.75 -7.05 -5.81
N SER A 71 -0.49 -6.82 -6.15
CA SER A 71 0.44 -7.84 -6.63
C SER A 71 1.63 -7.95 -5.68
N ASP A 72 2.10 -9.18 -5.45
CA ASP A 72 3.32 -9.48 -4.73
C ASP A 72 4.53 -9.72 -5.65
N ALA A 73 4.41 -9.39 -6.94
CA ALA A 73 5.54 -9.45 -7.84
C ALA A 73 6.77 -8.77 -7.20
N PRO A 74 7.97 -9.35 -7.28
CA PRO A 74 9.15 -8.81 -6.60
C PRO A 74 9.40 -7.33 -6.89
N LEU A 75 9.78 -6.58 -5.85
CA LEU A 75 10.23 -5.19 -6.02
C LEU A 75 11.68 -5.19 -6.53
N GLU A 76 11.84 -5.39 -7.82
CA GLU A 76 13.15 -5.39 -8.48
C GLU A 76 13.66 -3.96 -8.71
N SER A 77 13.87 -3.20 -7.64
CA SER A 77 14.45 -1.87 -7.72
C SER A 77 15.97 -1.95 -7.70
N ALA A 78 16.57 -1.62 -8.84
CA ALA A 78 18.02 -1.50 -9.01
C ALA A 78 18.53 -0.06 -8.79
N ALA A 79 17.63 0.87 -8.45
CA ALA A 79 18.00 2.27 -8.23
C ALA A 79 19.12 2.37 -7.19
N PRO A 80 20.31 2.92 -7.57
CA PRO A 80 21.43 3.01 -6.66
C PRO A 80 21.09 3.85 -5.44
N PHE A 81 21.58 3.44 -4.28
CA PHE A 81 21.46 4.26 -3.09
C PHE A 81 22.44 5.44 -3.18
N PRO A 82 21.99 6.69 -3.00
CA PRO A 82 22.84 7.86 -3.11
C PRO A 82 23.96 7.82 -2.07
N THR A 83 25.18 7.50 -2.48
CA THR A 83 26.35 7.55 -1.62
C THR A 83 26.92 8.97 -1.65
N GLY A 84 26.84 9.71 -0.58
CA GLY A 84 27.46 11.04 -0.46
C GLY A 84 26.51 12.22 -0.20
N LEU A 85 25.22 12.05 -0.35
CA LEU A 85 24.24 13.13 -0.11
C LEU A 85 23.88 13.35 1.37
N HIS A 86 24.44 12.56 2.27
CA HIS A 86 24.13 12.65 3.71
C HIS A 86 24.52 13.97 4.37
N ARG A 87 25.26 14.84 3.66
CA ARG A 87 25.82 16.04 4.24
C ARG A 87 25.00 17.31 4.05
N GLU A 88 24.14 17.35 3.02
CA GLU A 88 23.41 18.59 2.67
C GLU A 88 21.94 18.58 3.12
N ALA A 89 21.33 17.42 3.39
CA ALA A 89 19.92 17.32 3.78
C ALA A 89 19.64 17.65 5.24
N SER A 90 20.67 17.80 6.08
CA SER A 90 20.52 18.08 7.50
C SER A 90 20.43 19.58 7.78
N LEU A 91 19.38 20.22 7.28
CA LEU A 91 18.99 21.58 7.72
C LEU A 91 18.20 21.55 9.04
N THR A 92 17.98 20.38 9.63
CA THR A 92 17.27 20.24 10.91
C THR A 92 18.23 19.79 12.00
N SER A 93 18.14 20.46 13.17
CA SER A 93 18.92 20.21 14.37
C SER A 93 18.62 18.86 15.05
N ALA A 94 18.92 17.73 14.38
CA ALA A 94 18.68 16.40 14.94
C ALA A 94 19.82 15.42 14.60
N PRO A 95 21.07 15.69 15.07
CA PRO A 95 22.24 14.90 14.71
C PRO A 95 22.12 13.41 15.07
N ASP A 96 21.38 13.07 16.13
CA ASP A 96 21.21 11.69 16.58
C ASP A 96 20.39 10.86 15.58
N ARG A 97 19.33 11.44 14.99
CA ARG A 97 18.53 10.76 13.96
C ARG A 97 19.26 10.67 12.63
N ASP A 98 20.08 11.68 12.29
CA ASP A 98 20.92 11.65 11.09
C ASP A 98 21.95 10.52 11.19
N ALA A 99 22.68 10.46 12.31
CA ALA A 99 23.64 9.40 12.58
C ALA A 99 23.00 8.01 12.61
N TYR A 100 21.79 7.92 13.17
CA TYR A 100 21.02 6.68 13.23
C TYR A 100 20.61 6.22 11.83
N ALA A 101 20.01 7.09 11.02
CA ALA A 101 19.61 6.78 9.65
C ALA A 101 20.81 6.36 8.81
N ALA A 102 21.93 7.11 8.87
CA ALA A 102 23.16 6.78 8.16
C ALA A 102 23.73 5.41 8.58
N ARG A 103 23.67 5.08 9.87
CA ARG A 103 24.10 3.77 10.37
C ARG A 103 23.24 2.63 9.82
N LEU A 104 21.91 2.79 9.77
CA LEU A 104 21.00 1.79 9.21
C LEU A 104 21.27 1.55 7.73
N ALA A 105 21.50 2.62 6.96
CA ALA A 105 21.74 2.52 5.51
C ALA A 105 23.16 2.09 5.15
N ARG A 106 24.07 1.97 6.12
CA ARG A 106 25.48 1.66 5.86
C ARG A 106 25.66 0.35 5.09
N GLY A 107 26.35 0.41 3.97
CA GLY A 107 26.61 -0.74 3.11
C GLY A 107 25.44 -1.13 2.20
N SER A 108 24.35 -0.36 2.16
CA SER A 108 23.31 -0.53 1.16
C SER A 108 23.81 -0.10 -0.20
N ARG A 109 23.58 -0.92 -1.23
CA ARG A 109 23.93 -0.64 -2.62
C ARG A 109 22.75 -0.03 -3.38
N THR A 110 21.52 -0.41 -3.00
CA THR A 110 20.30 0.08 -3.63
C THR A 110 19.43 0.83 -2.64
N SER A 111 18.57 1.69 -3.18
CA SER A 111 17.55 2.39 -2.38
C SER A 111 16.61 1.40 -1.68
N ALA A 112 16.28 0.28 -2.33
CA ALA A 112 15.42 -0.75 -1.74
C ALA A 112 16.05 -1.41 -0.51
N GLU A 113 17.36 -1.68 -0.55
CA GLU A 113 18.08 -2.20 0.63
C GLU A 113 18.08 -1.22 1.79
N ALA A 114 18.34 0.07 1.53
CA ALA A 114 18.35 1.10 2.55
C ALA A 114 16.95 1.28 3.18
N VAL A 115 15.90 1.37 2.36
CA VAL A 115 14.51 1.45 2.80
C VAL A 115 14.13 0.25 3.67
N ARG A 116 14.42 -0.96 3.19
CA ARG A 116 14.12 -2.19 3.96
C ARG A 116 14.77 -2.17 5.34
N ARG A 117 16.04 -1.77 5.44
CA ARG A 117 16.75 -1.69 6.73
C ARG A 117 16.15 -0.67 7.68
N VAL A 118 15.80 0.52 7.17
CA VAL A 118 15.15 1.56 7.97
C VAL A 118 13.79 1.09 8.47
N LEU A 119 12.96 0.53 7.61
CA LEU A 119 11.60 0.12 7.98
C LEU A 119 11.61 -1.09 8.92
N LEU A 120 12.53 -2.04 8.75
CA LEU A 120 12.72 -3.13 9.70
C LEU A 120 13.17 -2.63 11.08
N ALA A 121 14.06 -1.64 11.12
CA ALA A 121 14.49 -1.04 12.39
C ALA A 121 13.32 -0.32 13.09
N VAL A 122 12.51 0.45 12.36
CA VAL A 122 11.32 1.09 12.91
C VAL A 122 10.34 0.04 13.45
N ALA A 123 10.06 -1.01 12.68
CA ALA A 123 9.15 -2.09 13.10
C ALA A 123 9.64 -2.86 14.34
N SER A 124 10.98 -3.03 14.49
CA SER A 124 11.57 -3.82 15.59
C SER A 124 11.81 -3.04 16.86
N GLU A 125 12.13 -1.75 16.73
CA GLU A 125 12.58 -0.94 17.86
C GLU A 125 11.47 -0.07 18.47
N ILE A 126 10.38 0.16 17.72
CA ILE A 126 9.24 0.93 18.20
C ILE A 126 8.16 -0.02 18.70
N ARG A 127 7.82 0.07 19.97
CA ARG A 127 6.71 -0.68 20.55
C ARG A 127 5.38 -0.01 20.21
N TYR A 128 4.42 -0.80 19.75
CA TYR A 128 3.06 -0.30 19.51
C TYR A 128 2.41 0.12 20.83
N ASP A 129 1.86 1.34 20.86
CA ASP A 129 1.18 1.93 21.98
C ASP A 129 -0.08 2.66 21.50
N PRO A 130 -1.29 2.18 21.83
CA PRO A 130 -2.54 2.76 21.36
C PRO A 130 -2.88 4.12 21.99
N ASP A 131 -2.09 4.61 22.95
CA ASP A 131 -2.29 5.90 23.61
C ASP A 131 -2.15 7.06 22.60
N ARG A 132 -3.27 7.65 22.21
CA ARG A 132 -3.33 8.75 21.25
C ARG A 132 -3.00 10.11 21.83
N LEU A 133 -2.89 10.23 23.13
CA LEU A 133 -2.45 11.46 23.79
C LEU A 133 -0.93 11.60 23.78
N ARG A 134 -0.24 10.50 23.52
CA ARG A 134 1.22 10.50 23.40
C ARG A 134 1.64 11.32 22.17
N ASN A 135 2.72 12.10 22.34
CA ASN A 135 3.33 12.83 21.24
C ASN A 135 3.85 11.86 20.17
N GLN A 136 3.40 12.03 18.92
CA GLN A 136 3.74 11.21 17.77
C GLN A 136 4.78 11.87 16.85
N ASP A 137 5.37 12.99 17.25
CA ASP A 137 6.46 13.61 16.49
C ASP A 137 7.66 12.67 16.37
N PRO A 138 8.37 12.65 15.23
CA PRO A 138 9.52 11.76 15.02
C PRO A 138 10.57 11.84 16.12
N ALA A 139 10.82 13.04 16.67
CA ALA A 139 11.77 13.22 17.76
C ALA A 139 11.30 12.54 19.06
N ALA A 140 10.03 12.74 19.42
CA ALA A 140 9.45 12.14 20.61
C ALA A 140 9.37 10.60 20.50
N VAL A 141 8.97 10.10 19.35
CA VAL A 141 8.92 8.65 19.07
C VAL A 141 10.31 8.03 19.09
N PHE A 142 11.31 8.69 18.49
CA PHE A 142 12.69 8.22 18.47
C PHE A 142 13.27 8.05 19.87
N VAL A 143 12.93 8.95 20.81
CA VAL A 143 13.38 8.87 22.20
C VAL A 143 12.56 7.86 23.01
N SER A 144 11.23 7.93 22.92
CA SER A 144 10.34 7.12 23.75
C SER A 144 10.26 5.65 23.31
N ARG A 145 10.59 5.36 22.06
CA ARG A 145 10.44 4.04 21.41
C ARG A 145 9.01 3.49 21.51
N ARG A 146 8.00 4.37 21.54
CA ARG A 146 6.59 4.01 21.65
C ARG A 146 5.75 4.89 20.74
N ALA A 147 4.88 4.27 19.93
CA ALA A 147 4.00 4.97 19.00
C ALA A 147 2.79 4.11 18.61
N TYR A 148 1.76 4.75 18.04
CA TYR A 148 0.79 4.05 17.18
C TYR A 148 1.08 4.36 15.70
N CYS A 149 0.23 3.91 14.77
CA CYS A 149 0.48 3.99 13.32
C CYS A 149 0.95 5.37 12.82
N VAL A 150 0.51 6.46 13.45
CA VAL A 150 0.96 7.82 13.10
C VAL A 150 2.46 7.97 13.37
N GLY A 151 2.91 7.69 14.58
CA GLY A 151 4.32 7.87 14.93
C GLY A 151 5.25 6.89 14.23
N PHE A 152 4.81 5.66 13.95
CA PHE A 152 5.54 4.74 13.09
C PHE A 152 5.78 5.34 11.71
N SER A 153 4.72 5.87 11.09
CA SER A 153 4.78 6.44 9.75
C SER A 153 5.61 7.73 9.70
N GLU A 154 5.42 8.64 10.68
CA GLU A 154 6.16 9.90 10.74
C GLU A 154 7.66 9.68 10.98
N LEU A 155 8.03 8.76 11.90
CA LEU A 155 9.43 8.43 12.14
C LEU A 155 10.07 7.77 10.91
N ALA A 156 9.38 6.85 10.27
CA ALA A 156 9.88 6.20 9.05
C ALA A 156 10.15 7.23 7.94
N VAL A 157 9.20 8.15 7.71
CA VAL A 157 9.37 9.23 6.72
C VAL A 157 10.51 10.17 7.08
N ASP A 158 10.66 10.55 8.37
CA ASP A 158 11.75 11.40 8.85
C ASP A 158 13.12 10.73 8.57
N LEU A 159 13.28 9.46 8.93
CA LEU A 159 14.54 8.72 8.73
C LEU A 159 14.85 8.52 7.23
N LEU A 160 13.86 8.20 6.40
CA LEU A 160 14.05 8.03 4.97
C LEU A 160 14.44 9.36 4.27
N ARG A 161 13.80 10.47 4.65
CA ARG A 161 14.14 11.79 4.11
C ARG A 161 15.56 12.22 4.46
N ARG A 162 16.06 11.87 5.66
CA ARG A 162 17.47 12.10 6.05
C ARG A 162 18.47 11.34 5.17
N LEU A 163 18.01 10.26 4.55
CA LEU A 163 18.76 9.47 3.56
C LEU A 163 18.51 9.94 2.13
N CYS A 164 17.88 11.10 1.92
CA CYS A 164 17.45 11.60 0.61
C CYS A 164 16.51 10.66 -0.14
N VAL A 165 15.85 9.73 0.56
CA VAL A 165 14.81 8.89 0.01
C VAL A 165 13.48 9.63 0.13
N ARG A 166 12.84 9.88 -1.02
CA ARG A 166 11.54 10.56 -1.07
C ARG A 166 10.47 9.64 -0.51
N ALA A 167 9.86 10.04 0.60
CA ALA A 167 8.76 9.33 1.23
C ALA A 167 7.73 10.31 1.79
N ARG A 168 6.49 9.88 1.93
CA ARG A 168 5.40 10.64 2.56
C ARG A 168 4.41 9.73 3.27
N THR A 169 3.71 10.28 4.24
CA THR A 169 2.62 9.60 4.93
C THR A 169 1.37 9.52 4.06
N VAL A 170 0.62 8.45 4.23
CA VAL A 170 -0.68 8.20 3.60
C VAL A 170 -1.68 7.92 4.70
N GLN A 171 -2.86 8.50 4.60
CA GLN A 171 -3.96 8.24 5.51
C GLN A 171 -5.08 7.50 4.79
N GLY A 172 -5.78 6.63 5.49
CA GLY A 172 -6.90 5.89 4.93
C GLY A 172 -7.57 4.99 5.95
N VAL A 173 -8.20 3.95 5.45
CA VAL A 173 -8.83 2.89 6.24
C VAL A 173 -8.08 1.59 6.04
N LEU A 174 -7.81 0.88 7.13
CA LEU A 174 -7.44 -0.54 7.12
C LEU A 174 -8.69 -1.35 7.51
N ARG A 175 -9.19 -2.15 6.59
CA ARG A 175 -10.25 -3.11 6.88
C ARG A 175 -9.74 -4.12 7.89
N ALA A 176 -10.47 -4.31 8.97
CA ALA A 176 -10.03 -5.14 10.08
C ALA A 176 -11.20 -5.88 10.69
N ASP A 177 -10.91 -6.91 11.46
CA ASP A 177 -11.91 -7.65 12.21
C ASP A 177 -12.48 -6.82 13.37
N PRO A 178 -13.72 -7.08 13.83
CA PRO A 178 -14.37 -6.34 14.91
C PRO A 178 -13.58 -6.28 16.23
N GLY A 179 -12.63 -7.17 16.45
CA GLY A 179 -11.76 -7.18 17.62
C GLY A 179 -10.50 -6.30 17.52
N ALA A 180 -10.31 -5.62 16.39
CA ALA A 180 -9.14 -4.75 16.21
C ALA A 180 -9.20 -3.51 17.10
N ASP A 181 -8.02 -3.01 17.51
CA ASP A 181 -7.91 -1.76 18.26
C ASP A 181 -8.61 -0.61 17.50
N ARG A 182 -9.54 0.05 18.19
CA ARG A 182 -10.34 1.18 17.68
C ARG A 182 -11.15 0.88 16.42
N TYR A 183 -11.61 -0.35 16.29
CA TYR A 183 -12.55 -0.75 15.25
C TYR A 183 -13.76 0.19 15.21
N ASP A 184 -14.08 0.66 14.02
CA ASP A 184 -15.24 1.50 13.72
C ASP A 184 -16.21 0.68 12.87
N PRO A 185 -17.45 0.40 13.37
CA PRO A 185 -18.40 -0.43 12.65
C PRO A 185 -18.92 0.22 11.35
N ASP A 186 -18.90 1.55 11.24
CA ASP A 186 -19.35 2.22 10.02
C ASP A 186 -18.36 2.02 8.86
N ILE A 187 -17.07 1.81 9.17
CA ILE A 187 -16.04 1.54 8.16
C ILE A 187 -15.55 0.08 8.18
N GLU A 188 -16.15 -0.75 9.04
CA GLU A 188 -15.75 -2.15 9.25
C GLU A 188 -14.22 -2.28 9.36
N GLY A 189 -13.58 -1.42 10.13
CA GLY A 189 -12.13 -1.34 10.21
C GLY A 189 -11.63 -0.25 11.13
N VAL A 190 -10.43 0.22 10.87
CA VAL A 190 -9.78 1.28 11.64
C VAL A 190 -9.23 2.37 10.71
N TYR A 191 -9.29 3.62 11.14
CA TYR A 191 -8.51 4.68 10.49
C TYR A 191 -7.03 4.42 10.74
N HIS A 192 -6.27 4.36 9.66
CA HIS A 192 -4.87 3.95 9.69
C HIS A 192 -3.97 4.93 8.94
N ARG A 193 -2.69 4.92 9.27
CA ARG A 193 -1.67 5.71 8.59
C ARG A 193 -0.49 4.79 8.25
N TRP A 194 -0.03 4.90 7.00
CA TRP A 194 1.14 4.22 6.48
C TRP A 194 1.94 5.18 5.61
N ILE A 195 2.85 4.69 4.79
CA ILE A 195 3.70 5.53 3.94
C ILE A 195 3.68 5.06 2.49
N GLU A 196 4.04 5.96 1.59
CA GLU A 196 4.51 5.60 0.26
C GLU A 196 5.94 6.11 0.07
N VAL A 197 6.77 5.25 -0.50
CA VAL A 197 8.20 5.49 -0.78
C VAL A 197 8.39 5.53 -2.28
N PHE A 198 9.15 6.50 -2.76
CA PHE A 198 9.45 6.66 -4.18
C PHE A 198 10.77 5.98 -4.54
N TYR A 199 10.71 5.07 -5.50
CA TYR A 199 11.85 4.46 -6.15
C TYR A 199 11.98 5.02 -7.57
N PRO A 200 13.15 5.54 -7.99
CA PRO A 200 13.33 6.20 -9.29
C PRO A 200 12.92 5.34 -10.49
N ASP A 201 13.10 4.04 -10.39
CA ASP A 201 12.84 3.04 -11.44
C ASP A 201 11.48 2.33 -11.32
N ARG A 202 10.73 2.54 -10.22
CA ARG A 202 9.46 1.86 -9.94
C ARG A 202 8.31 2.80 -9.60
N GLY A 203 8.59 4.07 -9.34
CA GLY A 203 7.58 5.01 -8.84
C GLY A 203 7.29 4.83 -7.34
N PHE A 204 6.07 5.12 -6.93
CA PHE A 204 5.66 4.98 -5.54
C PHE A 204 5.31 3.53 -5.20
N VAL A 205 5.69 3.12 -3.99
CA VAL A 205 5.40 1.81 -3.38
C VAL A 205 4.85 2.05 -1.99
N PHE A 206 3.74 1.40 -1.64
CA PHE A 206 3.21 1.45 -0.27
C PHE A 206 4.05 0.60 0.69
N SER A 207 4.20 1.10 1.90
CA SER A 207 4.76 0.36 3.04
C SER A 207 4.06 0.78 4.32
N ASP A 208 3.79 -0.18 5.18
CA ASP A 208 3.34 0.08 6.54
C ASP A 208 4.48 -0.22 7.53
N PRO A 209 5.12 0.80 8.11
CA PRO A 209 6.24 0.61 9.03
C PRO A 209 5.88 -0.18 10.28
N SER A 210 4.59 -0.38 10.58
CA SER A 210 4.14 -1.19 11.72
C SER A 210 3.99 -2.67 11.40
N GLY A 211 4.06 -3.10 10.12
CA GLY A 211 3.85 -4.51 9.81
C GLY A 211 4.02 -4.99 8.37
N SER A 212 4.21 -4.10 7.38
CA SER A 212 4.33 -4.52 5.99
C SER A 212 5.27 -3.63 5.18
N ILE A 213 6.35 -4.19 4.63
CA ILE A 213 7.40 -3.45 3.93
C ILE A 213 7.33 -3.72 2.43
N ASN A 214 7.45 -2.66 1.63
CA ASN A 214 7.41 -2.66 0.17
C ASN A 214 6.10 -3.22 -0.42
N GLY A 215 5.04 -3.26 0.35
CA GLY A 215 3.72 -3.69 -0.10
C GLY A 215 2.71 -3.64 1.03
N VAL A 216 1.44 -3.61 0.64
CA VAL A 216 0.28 -3.73 1.54
C VAL A 216 -0.71 -4.69 0.88
N ASP A 217 -1.71 -5.15 1.60
CA ASP A 217 -2.76 -6.01 1.03
C ASP A 217 -4.00 -5.21 0.61
N ALA A 218 -5.00 -5.89 0.04
CA ALA A 218 -6.20 -5.24 -0.49
C ALA A 218 -7.14 -4.65 0.57
N ARG A 219 -6.81 -4.75 1.86
CA ARG A 219 -7.55 -4.13 2.97
C ARG A 219 -7.16 -2.68 3.22
N TYR A 220 -6.06 -2.20 2.63
CA TYR A 220 -5.61 -0.82 2.76
C TYR A 220 -6.33 0.05 1.73
N LEU A 221 -7.12 1.03 2.18
CA LEU A 221 -7.91 1.93 1.36
C LEU A 221 -7.44 3.37 1.58
N PRO A 222 -6.52 3.88 0.74
CA PRO A 222 -5.99 5.23 0.89
C PRO A 222 -7.04 6.29 0.54
N PHE A 223 -7.05 7.37 1.33
CA PHE A 223 -7.74 8.60 0.96
C PHE A 223 -6.94 9.38 -0.08
N ASP A 224 -7.56 10.40 -0.67
CA ASP A 224 -6.87 11.38 -1.51
C ASP A 224 -5.54 11.81 -0.85
N ARG A 225 -4.49 11.90 -1.67
CA ARG A 225 -3.14 12.27 -1.24
C ARG A 225 -3.05 13.62 -0.52
N ARG A 226 -4.06 14.48 -0.70
CA ARG A 226 -4.17 15.79 -0.05
C ARG A 226 -4.96 15.74 1.26
N SER A 227 -5.67 14.65 1.52
CA SER A 227 -6.46 14.50 2.74
C SER A 227 -5.55 14.09 3.91
N LEU A 228 -5.46 14.97 4.89
CA LEU A 228 -4.73 14.73 6.15
C LEU A 228 -5.68 14.60 7.36
N THR A 229 -6.99 14.65 7.11
CA THR A 229 -8.00 14.66 8.17
C THR A 229 -8.88 13.43 8.11
N ARG A 230 -9.29 12.95 9.28
CA ARG A 230 -10.30 11.89 9.39
C ARG A 230 -11.63 12.40 8.86
N PRO A 231 -12.29 11.67 7.94
CA PRO A 231 -13.63 12.02 7.47
C PRO A 231 -14.64 12.02 8.63
N ARG A 232 -15.66 12.87 8.50
CA ARG A 232 -16.72 13.02 9.51
C ARG A 232 -17.90 12.10 9.26
N SER A 233 -18.12 11.74 8.00
CA SER A 233 -19.27 10.97 7.56
C SER A 233 -18.85 10.04 6.42
N LEU A 234 -18.40 8.86 6.76
CA LEU A 234 -17.97 7.83 5.83
C LEU A 234 -18.52 6.48 6.29
N ARG A 235 -19.15 5.76 5.36
CA ARG A 235 -19.49 4.35 5.53
C ARG A 235 -18.78 3.53 4.47
N LEU A 236 -18.14 2.45 4.87
CA LEU A 236 -17.52 1.47 3.99
C LEU A 236 -18.19 0.13 4.21
N THR A 237 -18.50 -0.56 3.13
CA THR A 237 -19.04 -1.92 3.16
C THR A 237 -18.22 -2.78 2.20
N GLY A 238 -17.76 -3.93 2.63
CA GLY A 238 -17.14 -4.91 1.75
C GLY A 238 -18.22 -5.51 0.85
N LEU A 239 -18.06 -5.34 -0.49
CA LEU A 239 -18.90 -6.00 -1.49
C LEU A 239 -18.33 -7.36 -1.86
N GLU A 240 -17.01 -7.40 -2.05
CA GLU A 240 -16.23 -8.60 -2.27
C GLU A 240 -15.05 -8.59 -1.30
N PRO A 241 -14.92 -9.61 -0.43
CA PRO A 241 -13.79 -9.72 0.49
C PRO A 241 -12.49 -9.92 -0.28
N PRO A 242 -11.33 -9.65 0.32
CA PRO A 242 -10.04 -9.93 -0.30
C PRO A 242 -9.96 -11.39 -0.79
N ALA A 243 -9.83 -11.56 -2.10
CA ALA A 243 -9.70 -12.84 -2.78
C ALA A 243 -8.30 -12.96 -3.40
N GLY A 244 -7.76 -14.17 -3.44
CA GLY A 244 -6.37 -14.41 -3.82
C GLY A 244 -5.42 -14.37 -2.62
N SER A 245 -4.15 -14.64 -2.86
CA SER A 245 -3.11 -14.70 -1.81
C SER A 245 -1.87 -13.94 -2.24
N LEU A 246 -1.20 -13.32 -1.28
CA LEU A 246 0.08 -12.65 -1.45
C LEU A 246 1.17 -13.46 -0.74
N ALA A 247 2.24 -13.78 -1.46
CA ALA A 247 3.37 -14.57 -0.95
C ALA A 247 4.49 -13.64 -0.41
N TYR A 248 4.15 -12.75 0.53
CA TYR A 248 5.15 -11.94 1.20
C TYR A 248 6.01 -12.79 2.13
N GLU A 249 7.31 -12.49 2.15
CA GLU A 249 8.22 -13.06 3.11
C GLU A 249 7.88 -12.54 4.52
N THR A 250 7.85 -13.42 5.52
CA THR A 250 7.72 -13.01 6.91
C THR A 250 9.11 -12.94 7.56
N VAL A 251 9.51 -11.76 7.96
CA VAL A 251 10.78 -11.50 8.63
C VAL A 251 10.50 -11.20 10.11
N ARG A 252 11.22 -11.87 10.99
CA ARG A 252 11.16 -11.57 12.41
C ARG A 252 12.06 -10.36 12.70
N ALA A 253 11.47 -9.28 13.22
CA ALA A 253 12.15 -8.05 13.57
C ALA A 253 11.89 -7.77 15.07
N GLY A 254 12.83 -8.21 15.95
CA GLY A 254 12.60 -8.20 17.39
C GLY A 254 11.44 -9.13 17.77
N GLU A 255 10.47 -8.62 18.49
CA GLU A 255 9.24 -9.34 18.88
C GLU A 255 8.15 -9.29 17.79
N THR A 256 8.32 -8.45 16.77
CA THR A 256 7.34 -8.21 15.72
C THR A 256 7.59 -9.10 14.52
N SER A 257 6.52 -9.65 13.92
CA SER A 257 6.57 -10.30 12.61
C SER A 257 6.19 -9.30 11.54
N VAL A 258 7.08 -9.09 10.57
CA VAL A 258 6.91 -8.09 9.49
C VAL A 258 6.79 -8.82 8.16
N ARG A 259 5.76 -8.50 7.40
CA ARG A 259 5.62 -8.95 6.02
C ARG A 259 6.50 -8.10 5.10
N VAL A 260 7.23 -8.73 4.22
CA VAL A 260 8.13 -8.03 3.28
C VAL A 260 7.84 -8.55 1.87
N ARG A 261 7.50 -7.66 0.97
CA ARG A 261 7.52 -7.94 -0.47
C ARG A 261 8.98 -8.05 -0.92
N ARG A 262 9.30 -9.13 -1.61
CA ARG A 262 10.66 -9.40 -2.13
C ARG A 262 11.08 -8.43 -3.22
#